data_7dcd52598b8d44bad247ade1ff33182d
#
_entry.id   7dcd52598b8d44bad247ade1ff33182d
#
_cell.length_a   1.000
_cell.length_b   1.000
_cell.length_c   1.000
_cell.angle_alpha   90.00
_cell.angle_beta   90.00
_cell.angle_gamma   90.00
#
_symmetry.space_group_name_H-M   'P 1'
#
loop_
_entity.id
_entity.type
_entity.pdbx_description
1 polymer ?
#
loop_
_entity_poly.entity_id
_entity_poly.type
_entity_poly.pdbx_seq_one_letter_code
_entity_poly.pdbx_strand_id
1 'polypeptide(L)'
;MPAWRINTLYRAGALVSYGSDWPVVPTASPWPGIEAMVTRMDPYGRSDRVDSPGEAVDLPTAIRIFTRNGALVNKVPDSSGSLEAGKDADFIVLDRNLFEVPITEVGDVQVLMSVVGGKVLFDKRASSTGADRGDADESQ
;
A
#
# COMPACT_ATOMS: atom_id res chain seq x y z
N MET A 1 -0.09 -27.70 4.91
CA MET A 1 0.66 -26.70 5.67
C MET A 1 0.09 -25.34 5.34
N PRO A 2 -0.12 -24.44 6.33
CA PRO A 2 -0.57 -23.09 6.02
C PRO A 2 0.49 -22.39 5.16
N ALA A 3 0.07 -21.82 4.04
CA ALA A 3 0.91 -21.00 3.20
C ALA A 3 1.07 -19.61 3.86
N TRP A 4 2.27 -19.02 3.76
CA TRP A 4 2.53 -17.65 4.21
C TRP A 4 2.23 -17.43 5.70
N ARG A 5 3.07 -17.96 6.59
CA ARG A 5 2.94 -17.87 8.05
C ARG A 5 3.28 -16.47 8.61
N ILE A 6 2.57 -15.45 8.13
CA ILE A 6 2.86 -14.04 8.42
C ILE A 6 2.66 -13.74 9.89
N ASN A 7 1.49 -14.07 10.44
CA ASN A 7 1.16 -13.79 11.84
C ASN A 7 2.01 -14.62 12.82
N THR A 8 2.24 -15.89 12.50
CA THR A 8 3.11 -16.76 13.29
C THR A 8 4.51 -16.19 13.41
N LEU A 9 5.12 -15.79 12.30
CA LEU A 9 6.46 -15.21 12.28
C LEU A 9 6.49 -13.85 12.98
N TYR A 10 5.52 -12.98 12.70
CA TYR A 10 5.41 -11.67 13.33
C TYR A 10 5.31 -11.76 14.85
N ARG A 11 4.44 -12.65 15.37
CA ARG A 11 4.29 -12.89 16.83
C ARG A 11 5.53 -13.53 17.45
N ALA A 12 6.29 -14.29 16.71
CA ALA A 12 7.58 -14.82 17.14
C ALA A 12 8.70 -13.76 17.17
N GLY A 13 8.41 -12.50 16.85
CA GLY A 13 9.37 -11.40 16.85
C GLY A 13 10.21 -11.28 15.57
N ALA A 14 9.88 -12.02 14.52
CA ALA A 14 10.54 -11.87 13.24
C ALA A 14 10.22 -10.50 12.62
N LEU A 15 11.22 -9.89 12.00
CA LEU A 15 11.05 -8.69 11.20
C LEU A 15 10.46 -9.08 9.84
N VAL A 16 9.13 -8.99 9.72
CA VAL A 16 8.41 -9.27 8.49
C VAL A 16 8.26 -7.99 7.69
N SER A 17 8.62 -8.01 6.40
CA SER A 17 8.35 -6.94 5.43
C SER A 17 7.66 -7.51 4.20
N TYR A 18 7.01 -6.64 3.42
CA TYR A 18 6.31 -7.03 2.21
C TYR A 18 7.15 -6.80 0.97
N GLY A 19 6.99 -7.69 0.00
CA GLY A 19 7.43 -7.53 -1.38
C GLY A 19 6.38 -8.16 -2.31
N SER A 20 5.94 -7.45 -3.35
CA SER A 20 4.91 -7.91 -4.28
C SER A 20 5.41 -8.96 -5.27
N ASP A 21 6.74 -9.04 -5.46
CA ASP A 21 7.34 -9.85 -6.51
C ASP A 21 6.82 -9.47 -7.93
N TRP A 22 6.46 -8.17 -8.10
CA TRP A 22 6.04 -7.68 -9.41
C TRP A 22 7.17 -7.87 -10.45
N PRO A 23 6.87 -8.35 -11.68
CA PRO A 23 5.55 -8.49 -12.33
C PRO A 23 4.89 -9.87 -12.22
N VAL A 24 5.28 -10.72 -11.28
CA VAL A 24 4.61 -12.01 -11.04
C VAL A 24 3.15 -11.81 -10.62
N VAL A 25 2.89 -10.79 -9.79
CA VAL A 25 1.52 -10.35 -9.50
C VAL A 25 1.06 -9.31 -10.53
N PRO A 26 -0.27 -9.15 -10.76
CA PRO A 26 -0.81 -8.27 -11.81
C PRO A 26 -0.52 -6.78 -11.60
N THR A 27 -0.21 -6.35 -10.39
CA THR A 27 -0.02 -4.93 -10.06
C THR A 27 1.11 -4.72 -9.06
N ALA A 28 1.80 -3.58 -9.18
CA ALA A 28 2.74 -3.09 -8.16
C ALA A 28 2.03 -2.36 -6.99
N SER A 29 0.70 -2.16 -7.08
CA SER A 29 -0.08 -1.52 -6.01
C SER A 29 0.03 -2.30 -4.70
N PRO A 30 0.23 -1.62 -3.54
CA PRO A 30 0.30 -2.29 -2.25
C PRO A 30 -1.06 -2.74 -1.71
N TRP A 31 -2.16 -2.16 -2.19
CA TRP A 31 -3.49 -2.34 -1.62
C TRP A 31 -3.98 -3.78 -1.63
N PRO A 32 -3.90 -4.53 -2.75
CA PRO A 32 -4.26 -5.94 -2.75
C PRO A 32 -3.46 -6.78 -1.76
N GLY A 33 -2.19 -6.44 -1.55
CA GLY A 33 -1.34 -7.10 -0.56
C GLY A 33 -1.77 -6.84 0.88
N ILE A 34 -2.15 -5.59 1.21
CA ILE A 34 -2.67 -5.21 2.53
C ILE A 34 -3.99 -5.96 2.78
N GLU A 35 -4.92 -5.93 1.83
CA GLU A 35 -6.20 -6.62 1.93
C GLU A 35 -6.00 -8.12 2.14
N ALA A 36 -5.17 -8.78 1.32
CA ALA A 36 -4.87 -10.20 1.45
C ALA A 36 -4.21 -10.57 2.78
N MET A 37 -3.38 -9.71 3.37
CA MET A 37 -2.80 -9.95 4.69
C MET A 37 -3.84 -9.97 5.79
N VAL A 38 -4.86 -9.13 5.71
CA VAL A 38 -5.90 -9.00 6.73
C VAL A 38 -7.04 -10.00 6.52
N THR A 39 -7.52 -10.16 5.28
CA THR A 39 -8.66 -11.05 4.96
C THR A 39 -8.26 -12.49 4.77
N ARG A 40 -7.04 -12.75 4.33
CA ARG A 40 -6.57 -14.05 3.85
C ARG A 40 -7.37 -14.59 2.66
N MET A 41 -8.05 -13.71 1.95
CA MET A 41 -8.78 -13.97 0.71
C MET A 41 -7.96 -13.57 -0.52
N ASP A 42 -8.37 -14.03 -1.69
CA ASP A 42 -7.82 -13.54 -2.95
C ASP A 42 -8.36 -12.12 -3.24
N PRO A 43 -7.51 -11.08 -3.22
CA PRO A 43 -7.96 -9.70 -3.38
C PRO A 43 -8.40 -9.37 -4.83
N TYR A 44 -8.28 -10.33 -5.75
CA TYR A 44 -8.72 -10.20 -7.14
C TYR A 44 -10.06 -10.91 -7.40
N GLY A 45 -10.72 -11.42 -6.35
CA GLY A 45 -12.03 -12.05 -6.46
C GLY A 45 -12.07 -13.36 -7.26
N ARG A 46 -10.92 -14.03 -7.48
CA ARG A 46 -10.85 -15.29 -8.21
C ARG A 46 -11.27 -16.48 -7.36
N SER A 47 -11.36 -16.29 -6.04
CA SER A 47 -11.74 -17.31 -5.07
C SER A 47 -12.26 -16.69 -3.79
N ASP A 48 -13.37 -17.21 -3.26
CA ASP A 48 -13.93 -16.83 -1.95
C ASP A 48 -13.28 -17.61 -0.79
N ARG A 49 -12.27 -18.41 -1.09
CA ARG A 49 -11.59 -19.21 -0.07
C ARG A 49 -10.74 -18.31 0.83
N VAL A 50 -10.91 -18.48 2.14
CA VAL A 50 -10.00 -17.92 3.16
C VAL A 50 -8.85 -18.91 3.36
N ASP A 51 -7.63 -18.50 3.01
CA ASP A 51 -6.45 -19.36 3.19
C ASP A 51 -5.77 -19.09 4.53
N SER A 52 -5.73 -20.12 5.40
CA SER A 52 -5.04 -20.06 6.69
C SER A 52 -5.48 -18.85 7.55
N PRO A 53 -6.76 -18.77 7.99
CA PRO A 53 -7.30 -17.60 8.68
C PRO A 53 -6.55 -17.24 9.96
N GLY A 54 -5.90 -18.21 10.63
CA GLY A 54 -5.04 -17.95 11.80
C GLY A 54 -3.77 -17.17 11.50
N GLU A 55 -3.42 -16.99 10.24
CA GLU A 55 -2.29 -16.21 9.78
C GLU A 55 -2.67 -14.77 9.36
N ALA A 56 -3.93 -14.37 9.53
CA ALA A 56 -4.37 -13.00 9.34
C ALA A 56 -3.69 -12.07 10.37
N VAL A 57 -3.34 -10.87 9.93
CA VAL A 57 -2.90 -9.79 10.81
C VAL A 57 -3.93 -8.66 10.80
N ASP A 58 -3.93 -7.80 11.81
CA ASP A 58 -4.78 -6.61 11.79
C ASP A 58 -4.25 -5.55 10.82
N LEU A 59 -5.10 -4.59 10.44
CA LEU A 59 -4.76 -3.53 9.50
C LEU A 59 -3.57 -2.68 9.96
N PRO A 60 -3.46 -2.25 11.24
CA PRO A 60 -2.28 -1.54 11.73
C PRO A 60 -0.97 -2.32 11.55
N THR A 61 -1.01 -3.62 11.80
CA THR A 61 0.14 -4.51 11.60
C THR A 61 0.49 -4.64 10.12
N ALA A 62 -0.51 -4.81 9.24
CA ALA A 62 -0.29 -4.84 7.80
C ALA A 62 0.37 -3.54 7.32
N ILE A 63 -0.16 -2.37 7.69
CA ILE A 63 0.44 -1.06 7.33
C ILE A 63 1.89 -0.98 7.83
N ARG A 64 2.18 -1.40 9.06
CA ARG A 64 3.55 -1.41 9.59
C ARG A 64 4.49 -2.30 8.77
N ILE A 65 4.03 -3.47 8.33
CA ILE A 65 4.78 -4.40 7.48
C ILE A 65 5.13 -3.73 6.14
N PHE A 66 4.19 -2.96 5.57
CA PHE A 66 4.38 -2.28 4.30
C PHE A 66 5.20 -0.98 4.37
N THR A 67 5.39 -0.41 5.56
CA THR A 67 6.07 0.88 5.75
C THR A 67 7.31 0.75 6.63
N ARG A 68 7.15 0.86 7.96
CA ARG A 68 8.26 0.88 8.93
C ARG A 68 9.15 -0.34 8.85
N ASN A 69 8.59 -1.53 8.70
CA ASN A 69 9.38 -2.75 8.65
C ASN A 69 10.21 -2.81 7.35
N GLY A 70 9.69 -2.28 6.24
CA GLY A 70 10.45 -2.12 5.00
C GLY A 70 11.70 -1.25 5.20
N ALA A 71 11.57 -0.11 5.89
CA ALA A 71 12.70 0.76 6.21
C ALA A 71 13.73 0.07 7.12
N LEU A 72 13.28 -0.73 8.09
CA LEU A 72 14.17 -1.51 8.95
C LEU A 72 14.95 -2.57 8.17
N VAL A 73 14.28 -3.32 7.29
CA VAL A 73 14.92 -4.33 6.43
C VAL A 73 15.96 -3.69 5.50
N ASN A 74 15.64 -2.51 4.95
CA ASN A 74 16.54 -1.75 4.08
C ASN A 74 17.60 -0.95 4.85
N LYS A 75 17.62 -1.01 6.18
CA LYS A 75 18.58 -0.33 7.06
C LYS A 75 18.55 1.21 6.95
N VAL A 76 17.38 1.78 6.70
CA VAL A 76 17.14 3.24 6.62
C VAL A 76 16.05 3.73 7.60
N PRO A 77 15.93 3.18 8.83
CA PRO A 77 14.83 3.54 9.75
C PRO A 77 14.95 4.97 10.29
N ASP A 78 16.15 5.56 10.21
CA ASP A 78 16.40 6.92 10.71
C ASP A 78 15.95 7.99 9.71
N SER A 79 15.81 7.63 8.43
CA SER A 79 15.39 8.55 7.38
C SER A 79 13.99 8.28 6.84
N SER A 80 13.48 7.04 6.91
CA SER A 80 12.23 6.64 6.25
C SER A 80 11.37 5.67 7.08
N GLY A 81 10.18 5.34 6.57
CA GLY A 81 9.25 4.34 7.13
C GLY A 81 8.27 4.85 8.17
N SER A 82 8.36 6.11 8.58
CA SER A 82 7.41 6.78 9.47
C SER A 82 7.47 8.29 9.28
N LEU A 83 6.37 8.99 9.61
CA LEU A 83 6.29 10.45 9.62
C LEU A 83 6.70 10.96 11.01
N GLU A 84 7.96 11.35 11.15
CA GLU A 84 8.56 11.84 12.37
C GLU A 84 9.45 13.04 12.05
N ALA A 85 9.59 14.00 13.00
CA ALA A 85 10.50 15.11 12.82
C ALA A 85 11.94 14.62 12.62
N GLY A 86 12.60 15.15 11.59
CA GLY A 86 13.97 14.78 11.21
C GLY A 86 14.09 13.65 10.19
N LYS A 87 12.98 13.04 9.79
CA LYS A 87 12.94 12.06 8.70
C LYS A 87 12.53 12.70 7.38
N ASP A 88 12.75 11.96 6.30
CA ASP A 88 12.27 12.34 4.98
C ASP A 88 10.74 12.46 5.00
N ALA A 89 10.22 13.48 4.32
CA ALA A 89 8.79 13.66 4.16
C ALA A 89 8.28 12.79 3.02
N ASP A 90 8.26 11.47 3.26
CA ASP A 90 7.75 10.45 2.35
C ASP A 90 6.35 10.03 2.81
N PHE A 91 5.33 10.42 2.05
CA PHE A 91 3.96 10.06 2.39
C PHE A 91 3.04 10.06 1.17
N ILE A 92 1.88 9.43 1.34
CA ILE A 92 0.78 9.46 0.38
C ILE A 92 -0.47 10.02 1.05
N VAL A 93 -1.30 10.71 0.26
CA VAL A 93 -2.64 11.14 0.66
C VAL A 93 -3.65 10.24 -0.04
N LEU A 94 -4.58 9.71 0.71
CA LEU A 94 -5.60 8.78 0.23
C LEU A 94 -6.96 9.48 0.08
N ASP A 95 -7.84 8.92 -0.75
CA ASP A 95 -9.20 9.41 -0.96
C ASP A 95 -10.12 9.11 0.22
N ARG A 96 -9.76 8.17 1.08
CA ARG A 96 -10.54 7.75 2.25
C ARG A 96 -9.65 7.25 3.39
N ASN A 97 -10.20 7.20 4.60
CA ASN A 97 -9.53 6.65 5.77
C ASN A 97 -9.60 5.12 5.75
N LEU A 98 -8.45 4.45 5.70
CA LEU A 98 -8.36 2.99 5.67
C LEU A 98 -9.02 2.31 6.89
N PHE A 99 -9.13 3.01 8.02
CA PHE A 99 -9.73 2.48 9.24
C PHE A 99 -11.25 2.62 9.32
N GLU A 100 -11.86 3.33 8.34
CA GLU A 100 -13.29 3.60 8.28
C GLU A 100 -13.99 2.87 7.13
N VAL A 101 -13.21 2.24 6.25
CA VAL A 101 -13.76 1.45 5.14
C VAL A 101 -13.76 -0.04 5.48
N PRO A 102 -14.69 -0.83 4.93
CA PRO A 102 -14.62 -2.28 5.00
C PRO A 102 -13.27 -2.77 4.47
N ILE A 103 -12.68 -3.75 5.15
CA ILE A 103 -11.34 -4.24 4.79
C ILE A 103 -11.28 -4.81 3.35
N THR A 104 -12.39 -5.33 2.86
CA THR A 104 -12.55 -5.83 1.48
C THR A 104 -12.63 -4.73 0.42
N GLU A 105 -12.69 -3.46 0.84
CA GLU A 105 -12.68 -2.28 -0.04
C GLU A 105 -11.34 -1.52 0.01
N VAL A 106 -10.38 -2.00 0.81
CA VAL A 106 -9.04 -1.39 0.87
C VAL A 106 -8.33 -1.48 -0.48
N GLY A 107 -8.62 -2.53 -1.27
CA GLY A 107 -8.13 -2.67 -2.64
C GLY A 107 -8.53 -1.53 -3.59
N ASP A 108 -9.66 -0.87 -3.33
CA ASP A 108 -10.23 0.21 -4.15
C ASP A 108 -9.76 1.60 -3.77
N VAL A 109 -8.98 1.73 -2.69
CA VAL A 109 -8.46 3.01 -2.21
C VAL A 109 -7.52 3.64 -3.22
N GLN A 110 -7.71 4.94 -3.46
CA GLN A 110 -6.95 5.69 -4.43
C GLN A 110 -5.95 6.64 -3.77
N VAL A 111 -4.76 6.70 -4.34
CA VAL A 111 -3.77 7.72 -3.98
C VAL A 111 -4.16 9.03 -4.68
N LEU A 112 -4.39 10.08 -3.89
CA LEU A 112 -4.64 11.44 -4.38
C LEU A 112 -3.35 12.23 -4.58
N MET A 113 -2.34 11.96 -3.75
CA MET A 113 -1.04 12.62 -3.84
C MET A 113 0.06 11.69 -3.33
N SER A 114 1.23 11.75 -3.93
CA SER A 114 2.45 11.15 -3.39
C SER A 114 3.55 12.19 -3.25
N VAL A 115 4.23 12.15 -2.10
CA VAL A 115 5.33 13.04 -1.74
C VAL A 115 6.53 12.19 -1.37
N VAL A 116 7.69 12.51 -1.93
CA VAL A 116 8.96 11.84 -1.64
C VAL A 116 10.04 12.90 -1.39
N GLY A 117 10.72 12.81 -0.27
CA GLY A 117 11.70 13.81 0.16
C GLY A 117 11.12 15.22 0.21
N GLY A 118 9.86 15.39 0.59
CA GLY A 118 9.15 16.67 0.62
C GLY A 118 8.71 17.20 -0.75
N LYS A 119 8.95 16.47 -1.85
CA LYS A 119 8.55 16.88 -3.21
C LYS A 119 7.31 16.11 -3.65
N VAL A 120 6.30 16.84 -4.15
CA VAL A 120 5.11 16.23 -4.75
C VAL A 120 5.52 15.60 -6.08
N LEU A 121 5.42 14.26 -6.17
CA LEU A 121 5.68 13.51 -7.41
C LEU A 121 4.42 13.19 -8.19
N PHE A 122 3.29 13.09 -7.50
CA PHE A 122 1.99 12.83 -8.09
C PHE A 122 0.92 13.65 -7.36
N ASP A 123 0.05 14.33 -8.13
CA ASP A 123 -1.17 14.98 -7.65
C ASP A 123 -2.29 14.71 -8.65
N LYS A 124 -3.28 13.93 -8.24
CA LYS A 124 -4.42 13.55 -9.07
C LYS A 124 -5.20 14.77 -9.57
N ARG A 125 -5.27 15.86 -8.77
CA ARG A 125 -5.97 17.09 -9.14
C ARG A 125 -5.27 17.85 -10.26
N ALA A 126 -3.93 17.90 -10.22
CA ALA A 126 -3.13 18.54 -11.26
C ALA A 126 -3.21 17.78 -12.58
N SER A 127 -3.30 16.46 -12.54
CA SER A 127 -3.43 15.62 -13.74
C SER A 127 -4.78 15.78 -14.46
N SER A 128 -5.85 16.13 -13.73
CA SER A 128 -7.18 16.35 -14.33
C SER A 128 -7.32 17.71 -15.02
N THR A 129 -6.49 18.69 -14.66
CA THR A 129 -6.54 20.06 -15.25
C THR A 129 -5.77 20.17 -16.56
N GLY A 130 -4.89 19.21 -16.86
CA GLY A 130 -4.08 19.17 -18.09
C GLY A 130 -4.80 18.56 -19.30
N ALA A 131 -5.86 17.79 -19.10
CA ALA A 131 -6.58 17.09 -20.17
C ALA A 131 -7.58 17.98 -20.94
N ASP A 132 -7.88 19.19 -20.44
CA ASP A 132 -8.88 20.10 -21.02
C ASP A 132 -8.25 21.25 -21.87
N ARG A 133 -6.96 21.15 -22.23
CA ARG A 133 -6.29 22.19 -23.05
C ARG A 133 -5.71 21.68 -24.37
N GLY A 134 -6.33 20.71 -24.98
CA GLY A 134 -5.83 20.16 -26.22
C GLY A 134 -6.88 19.85 -27.24
N ASP A 135 -7.72 20.83 -27.66
CA ASP A 135 -8.44 20.80 -28.94
C ASP A 135 -9.17 22.14 -29.20
N ALA A 136 -8.40 23.18 -29.44
CA ALA A 136 -8.93 24.39 -30.08
C ALA A 136 -7.75 25.18 -30.65
N ASP A 137 -7.25 24.77 -31.80
CA ASP A 137 -6.80 25.66 -32.89
C ASP A 137 -6.12 24.85 -34.01
N GLU A 138 -6.91 24.32 -34.94
CA GLU A 138 -6.50 24.09 -36.33
C GLU A 138 -7.71 24.18 -37.22
N SER A 139 -8.11 25.41 -37.55
CA SER A 139 -8.93 25.70 -38.74
C SER A 139 -8.77 27.17 -39.10
N GLN A 140 -7.74 27.48 -39.87
CA GLN A 140 -7.77 28.53 -40.92
C GLN A 140 -6.72 28.22 -41.97
#